data_8e6c365d95644066aecb8f92486aa13b
#
_entry.id   8e6c365d95644066aecb8f92486aa13b
#
_cell.length_a   1.000
_cell.length_b   1.000
_cell.length_c   1.000
_cell.angle_alpha   90.00
_cell.angle_beta   90.00
_cell.angle_gamma   90.00
#
_symmetry.space_group_name_H-M   'P 1'
#
loop_
_entity.id
_entity.type
_entity.pdbx_description
1 polymer ?
#
loop_
_entity_poly.entity_id
_entity_poly.type
_entity_poly.pdbx_seq_one_letter_code
_entity_poly.pdbx_strand_id
1 'polypeptide(L)' 'MKLSAVIITFNEERNIRRCIESLQEVADEIVVVDSYSTDGTRTIAESLGA' A
#
# COMPACT_ATOMS: atom_id res chain seq x y z
N MET A 1 -14.43 9.23 13.39
CA MET A 1 -13.91 9.75 12.12
C MET A 1 -13.13 8.65 11.39
N LYS A 2 -13.33 8.52 10.11
CA LYS A 2 -12.61 7.54 9.30
C LYS A 2 -11.45 8.21 8.59
N LEU A 3 -10.25 7.62 8.73
CA LEU A 3 -9.06 8.10 8.05
C LEU A 3 -8.69 7.11 6.95
N SER A 4 -8.68 7.57 5.71
CA SER A 4 -8.27 6.78 4.56
C SER A 4 -6.91 7.25 4.08
N ALA A 5 -5.98 6.31 3.93
CA ALA A 5 -4.66 6.60 3.38
C ALA A 5 -4.61 6.15 1.93
N VAL A 6 -4.12 7.03 1.05
CA VAL A 6 -3.98 6.72 -0.38
C VAL A 6 -2.50 6.73 -0.73
N ILE A 7 -2.04 5.63 -1.32
CA ILE A 7 -0.64 5.48 -1.72
C ILE A 7 -0.58 5.29 -3.23
N ILE A 8 0.24 6.08 -3.90
CA ILE A 8 0.49 5.92 -5.32
C ILE A 8 1.84 5.22 -5.47
N THR A 9 1.86 4.09 -6.17
CA THR A 9 3.07 3.26 -6.27
C THR A 9 3.50 3.01 -7.70
N PHE A 10 4.82 2.85 -7.86
CA PHE A 10 5.43 2.36 -9.09
C PHE A 10 6.70 1.63 -8.70
N ASN A 11 6.71 0.29 -8.86
CA ASN A 11 7.85 -0.55 -8.54
C ASN A 11 8.42 -0.31 -7.14
N GLU A 12 7.54 -0.34 -6.13
CA GLU A 12 7.89 -0.12 -4.72
C GLU A 12 7.96 -1.41 -3.91
N GLU A 13 8.25 -2.55 -4.56
CA GLU A 13 8.25 -3.85 -3.91
C GLU A 13 9.06 -3.89 -2.62
N ARG A 14 10.20 -3.19 -2.58
CA ARG A 14 11.07 -3.20 -1.40
C ARG A 14 10.51 -2.40 -0.23
N ASN A 15 9.71 -1.40 -0.51
CA ASN A 15 9.25 -0.44 0.50
C ASN A 15 7.76 -0.53 0.81
N ILE A 16 6.98 -1.14 -0.06
CA ILE A 16 5.51 -1.11 0.07
C ILE A 16 5.03 -1.77 1.36
N ARG A 17 5.65 -2.88 1.76
CA ARG A 17 5.26 -3.56 3.00
C ARG A 17 5.45 -2.66 4.21
N ARG A 18 6.62 -2.04 4.33
CA ARG A 18 6.92 -1.13 5.44
C ARG A 18 5.95 0.05 5.45
N CYS A 19 5.69 0.61 4.28
CA CYS A 19 4.79 1.74 4.15
C CYS A 19 3.39 1.39 4.62
N ILE A 20 2.84 0.28 4.15
CA ILE A 20 1.49 -0.15 4.52
C ILE A 20 1.42 -0.48 6.00
N GLU A 21 2.40 -1.21 6.53
CA GLU A 21 2.40 -1.58 7.94
C GLU A 21 2.44 -0.36 8.86
N SER A 22 3.19 0.68 8.47
CA SER A 22 3.22 1.93 9.23
C SER A 22 1.86 2.61 9.23
N LEU A 23 1.18 2.62 8.09
CA LEU A 23 -0.13 3.28 7.97
C LEU A 23 -1.25 2.50 8.65
N GLN A 24 -1.13 1.18 8.76
CA GLN A 24 -2.15 0.36 9.42
C GLN A 24 -2.35 0.73 10.88
N GLU A 25 -1.37 1.35 11.51
CA GLU A 25 -1.47 1.79 12.89
C GLU A 25 -2.36 3.02 13.05
N VAL A 26 -2.50 3.83 12.02
CA VAL A 26 -3.19 5.12 12.11
C VAL A 26 -4.37 5.26 11.14
N ALA A 27 -4.40 4.53 10.06
CA ALA A 27 -5.46 4.66 9.05
C ALA A 27 -6.53 3.59 9.22
N ASP A 28 -7.78 3.96 8.98
CA ASP A 28 -8.90 3.02 9.02
C ASP A 28 -8.95 2.17 7.76
N GLU A 29 -8.49 2.72 6.64
CA GLU A 29 -8.35 1.96 5.40
C GLU A 29 -7.15 2.47 4.60
N ILE A 30 -6.59 1.59 3.77
CA ILE A 30 -5.46 1.93 2.92
C ILE A 30 -5.84 1.58 1.49
N VAL A 31 -5.74 2.56 0.58
CA VAL A 31 -5.99 2.39 -0.84
C VAL A 31 -4.68 2.56 -1.59
N VAL A 32 -4.28 1.55 -2.34
CA VAL A 32 -3.06 1.61 -3.15
C VAL A 32 -3.44 1.79 -4.61
N VAL A 33 -2.97 2.86 -5.21
CA VAL A 33 -3.12 3.11 -6.64
C VAL A 33 -1.79 2.79 -7.31
N ASP A 34 -1.74 1.67 -8.01
CA ASP A 34 -0.50 1.22 -8.64
C ASP A 34 -0.44 1.67 -10.10
N SER A 35 0.70 2.24 -10.50
CA SER A 35 0.94 2.74 -11.84
C SER A 35 1.66 1.70 -12.69
N TYR A 36 1.03 0.54 -12.87
CA TYR A 36 1.55 -0.54 -13.74
C TYR A 36 2.93 -1.04 -13.33
N SER A 37 3.11 -1.32 -12.03
CA SER A 37 4.36 -1.90 -11.55
C SER A 37 4.64 -3.25 -12.23
N THR A 38 5.90 -3.49 -12.55
CA THR A 38 6.34 -4.75 -13.17
C THR A 38 6.94 -5.71 -12.14
N ASP A 39 7.04 -5.29 -10.88
CA ASP A 39 7.54 -6.11 -9.78
C ASP A 39 6.36 -6.63 -8.92
N GLY A 40 6.64 -7.10 -7.71
CA GLY A 40 5.65 -7.67 -6.82
C GLY A 40 4.85 -6.67 -5.98
N THR A 41 4.93 -5.37 -6.29
CA THR A 41 4.25 -4.32 -5.50
C THR A 41 2.77 -4.61 -5.28
N ARG A 42 2.03 -4.89 -6.34
CA ARG A 42 0.59 -5.14 -6.26
C ARG A 42 0.27 -6.37 -5.42
N THR A 43 1.02 -7.44 -5.63
CA THR A 43 0.81 -8.69 -4.90
C THR A 43 1.03 -8.50 -3.41
N ILE A 44 2.09 -7.77 -3.04
CA ILE A 44 2.39 -7.50 -1.64
C ILE A 44 1.29 -6.63 -1.02
N ALA A 45 0.86 -5.59 -1.72
CA ALA A 45 -0.19 -4.70 -1.22
C ALA A 45 -1.49 -5.47 -0.99
N GLU A 46 -1.89 -6.32 -1.94
CA GLU A 46 -3.09 -7.13 -1.81
C GLU A 46 -2.99 -8.10 -0.63
N SER A 47 -1.82 -8.70 -0.42
CA SER A 47 -1.63 -9.64 0.68
C SER A 47 -1.72 -8.97 2.05
N LEU A 48 -1.49 -7.66 2.12
CA LEU A 48 -1.58 -6.89 3.35
C LEU A 48 -2.95 -6.25 3.55
N GLY A 49 -3.89 -6.49 2.65
CA GLY A 49 -5.26 -5.99 2.77
C GLY A 49 -5.47 -4.57 2.28
N ALA A 50 -4.54 -4.04 1.53
CA ALA A 50 -4.67 -2.69 0.99
C ALA A 50 -5.51 -2.64 -0.28
#